data_534289426a3995e06194e3dee5a3dd55
#
_entry.id   534289426a3995e06194e3dee5a3dd55
#
_cell.length_a   1.000
_cell.length_b   1.000
_cell.length_c   1.000
_cell.angle_alpha   90.00
_cell.angle_beta   90.00
_cell.angle_gamma   90.00
#
_symmetry.space_group_name_H-M   'P 1'
#
loop_
_entity.id
_entity.type
_entity.pdbx_description
1 polymer ?
#
loop_
_entity_poly.entity_id
_entity_poly.type
_entity_poly.pdbx_seq_one_letter_code
_entity_poly.pdbx_strand_id
1 'polypeptide(L)'
;MARRISSLYPTVIKRSPTTWGAIFHASNTGPAFAAIRAALRGQLRPVLRRQLDAADPDVVLSVHPLLNHVTASMLRRDSRRRGLMTVVTDLVDIHRGWACRAADLVVVPTQEAERAARRRGVAADRLVRLGLPVDLRFRPASPGEPGELRRRLGLDEDRSTVLVTGGGEGSGGLLDQVRALSDGPHPWQVIAVCGRNERLRLRLLRLCLETPTLVLGFVDDMPDLLRASDLAVGKAGPGAIGEALATGLPMVLTSYLPGQERGNVRFVTGSGVGRYAPRPAALLAAVSDLLATSSAAAYLEMRSRALELARPGAALDIAAACLELGARYRAASQVSR
;
A
#
# COMPACT_ATOMS: atom_id res chain seq x y z
N MET A 1 22.91 -12.66 -4.28
CA MET A 1 21.70 -13.07 -5.02
C MET A 1 20.44 -12.33 -4.52
N ALA A 2 20.16 -12.24 -3.22
CA ALA A 2 18.99 -11.50 -2.69
C ALA A 2 18.94 -10.03 -3.13
N ARG A 3 20.07 -9.30 -3.13
CA ARG A 3 20.17 -7.93 -3.70
C ARG A 3 19.86 -7.89 -5.21
N ARG A 4 20.19 -8.94 -5.98
CA ARG A 4 19.86 -9.02 -7.41
C ARG A 4 18.37 -9.30 -7.64
N ILE A 5 17.74 -10.09 -6.79
CA ILE A 5 16.28 -10.35 -6.90
C ILE A 5 15.49 -9.08 -6.54
N SER A 6 15.89 -8.37 -5.49
CA SER A 6 15.24 -7.11 -5.12
C SER A 6 15.42 -6.01 -6.16
N SER A 7 16.57 -5.97 -6.87
CA SER A 7 16.81 -5.01 -7.96
C SER A 7 16.10 -5.38 -9.28
N LEU A 8 15.75 -6.64 -9.49
CA LEU A 8 14.98 -7.09 -10.65
C LEU A 8 13.47 -6.80 -10.51
N TYR A 9 12.95 -6.78 -9.29
CA TYR A 9 11.54 -6.55 -8.99
C TYR A 9 10.97 -5.28 -9.66
N PRO A 10 11.54 -4.08 -9.48
CA PRO A 10 11.06 -2.86 -10.15
C PRO A 10 11.13 -2.97 -11.68
N THR A 11 12.17 -3.61 -12.19
CA THR A 11 12.39 -3.76 -13.65
C THR A 11 11.34 -4.68 -14.29
N VAL A 12 11.02 -5.81 -13.66
CA VAL A 12 10.00 -6.76 -14.15
C VAL A 12 8.62 -6.12 -14.13
N ILE A 13 8.26 -5.45 -13.04
CA ILE A 13 6.96 -4.77 -12.91
C ILE A 13 6.81 -3.65 -13.96
N LYS A 14 7.87 -2.88 -14.21
CA LYS A 14 7.83 -1.78 -15.19
C LYS A 14 7.74 -2.28 -16.63
N ARG A 15 8.48 -3.37 -16.98
CA ARG A 15 8.57 -3.86 -18.37
C ARG A 15 7.45 -4.80 -18.76
N SER A 16 6.96 -5.63 -17.84
CA SER A 16 5.92 -6.62 -18.12
C SER A 16 5.08 -6.95 -16.87
N PRO A 17 4.04 -6.15 -16.56
CA PRO A 17 3.13 -6.42 -15.46
C PRO A 17 2.44 -7.79 -15.57
N THR A 18 2.19 -8.27 -16.79
CA THR A 18 1.59 -9.59 -17.06
C THR A 18 2.52 -10.73 -16.64
N THR A 19 3.83 -10.60 -16.93
CA THR A 19 4.85 -11.56 -16.46
C THR A 19 4.89 -11.61 -14.94
N TRP A 20 4.79 -10.47 -14.27
CA TRP A 20 4.66 -10.46 -12.80
C TRP A 20 3.43 -11.22 -12.32
N GLY A 21 2.28 -11.01 -12.94
CA GLY A 21 1.05 -11.73 -12.62
C GLY A 21 1.22 -13.26 -12.74
N ALA A 22 1.86 -13.73 -13.81
CA ALA A 22 2.17 -15.15 -13.99
C ALA A 22 3.12 -15.67 -12.90
N ILE A 23 4.18 -14.93 -12.56
CA ILE A 23 5.11 -15.26 -11.47
C ILE A 23 4.37 -15.32 -10.13
N PHE A 24 3.52 -14.34 -9.84
CA PHE A 24 2.74 -14.28 -8.61
C PHE A 24 1.81 -15.51 -8.48
N HIS A 25 1.07 -15.85 -9.53
CA HIS A 25 0.17 -17.00 -9.52
C HIS A 25 0.94 -18.33 -9.40
N ALA A 26 2.01 -18.50 -10.17
CA ALA A 26 2.84 -19.69 -10.12
C ALA A 26 3.47 -19.87 -8.73
N SER A 27 4.08 -18.83 -8.16
CA SER A 27 4.70 -18.86 -6.83
C SER A 27 3.69 -19.04 -5.68
N ASN A 28 2.42 -18.73 -5.92
CA ASN A 28 1.33 -18.87 -4.94
C ASN A 28 0.75 -20.30 -4.85
N THR A 29 1.23 -21.24 -5.68
CA THR A 29 0.86 -22.67 -5.59
C THR A 29 1.64 -23.36 -4.46
N GLY A 30 1.08 -24.45 -3.90
CA GLY A 30 1.70 -25.20 -2.79
C GLY A 30 3.11 -25.72 -3.12
N PRO A 31 3.28 -26.47 -4.22
CA PRO A 31 4.57 -27.04 -4.61
C PRO A 31 5.61 -25.99 -4.95
N ALA A 32 5.26 -24.98 -5.76
CA ALA A 32 6.19 -23.93 -6.16
C ALA A 32 6.64 -23.10 -4.95
N PHE A 33 5.71 -22.74 -4.06
CA PHE A 33 6.07 -22.02 -2.84
C PHE A 33 6.94 -22.87 -1.90
N ALA A 34 6.75 -24.19 -1.83
CA ALA A 34 7.62 -25.08 -1.07
C ALA A 34 9.05 -25.08 -1.63
N ALA A 35 9.21 -25.14 -2.95
CA ALA A 35 10.52 -25.04 -3.62
C ALA A 35 11.18 -23.67 -3.36
N ILE A 36 10.45 -22.58 -3.48
CA ILE A 36 10.93 -21.22 -3.16
C ILE A 36 11.41 -21.14 -1.71
N ARG A 37 10.64 -21.66 -0.75
CA ARG A 37 11.04 -21.71 0.66
C ARG A 37 12.32 -22.49 0.88
N ALA A 38 12.47 -23.62 0.21
CA ALA A 38 13.68 -24.45 0.32
C ALA A 38 14.90 -23.69 -0.20
N ALA A 39 14.81 -23.08 -1.37
CA ALA A 39 15.87 -22.27 -1.95
C ALA A 39 16.24 -21.06 -1.07
N LEU A 40 15.25 -20.32 -0.58
CA LEU A 40 15.46 -19.14 0.27
C LEU A 40 16.06 -19.53 1.62
N ARG A 41 15.76 -20.70 2.17
CA ARG A 41 16.29 -21.16 3.46
C ARG A 41 17.82 -21.19 3.47
N GLY A 42 18.44 -21.74 2.43
CA GLY A 42 19.90 -21.81 2.32
C GLY A 42 20.56 -20.43 2.26
N GLN A 43 19.96 -19.49 1.56
CA GLN A 43 20.51 -18.16 1.34
C GLN A 43 20.24 -17.18 2.50
N LEU A 44 19.05 -17.23 3.07
CA LEU A 44 18.62 -16.25 4.07
C LEU A 44 19.02 -16.65 5.51
N ARG A 45 19.11 -17.95 5.78
CA ARG A 45 19.41 -18.46 7.13
C ARG A 45 20.69 -17.87 7.74
N PRO A 46 21.85 -17.80 7.04
CA PRO A 46 23.06 -17.23 7.63
C PRO A 46 22.93 -15.73 7.93
N VAL A 47 22.20 -15.00 7.09
CA VAL A 47 21.97 -13.56 7.26
C VAL A 47 21.04 -13.31 8.45
N LEU A 48 19.88 -13.99 8.46
CA LEU A 48 18.92 -13.88 9.55
C LEU A 48 19.52 -14.32 10.89
N ARG A 49 20.35 -15.39 10.90
CA ARG A 49 21.02 -15.84 12.14
C ARG A 49 21.91 -14.76 12.72
N ARG A 50 22.78 -14.17 11.90
CA ARG A 50 23.63 -13.06 12.34
C ARG A 50 22.84 -11.88 12.91
N GLN A 51 21.70 -11.56 12.27
CA GLN A 51 20.83 -10.46 12.73
C GLN A 51 20.16 -10.79 14.06
N LEU A 52 19.66 -12.03 14.21
CA LEU A 52 19.04 -12.50 15.46
C LEU A 52 20.06 -12.55 16.61
N ASP A 53 21.27 -13.02 16.34
CA ASP A 53 22.34 -13.09 17.34
C ASP A 53 22.82 -11.68 17.76
N ALA A 54 22.90 -10.74 16.80
CA ALA A 54 23.34 -9.38 17.07
C ALA A 54 22.29 -8.53 17.82
N ALA A 55 21.01 -8.67 17.45
CA ALA A 55 19.92 -7.88 18.02
C ALA A 55 19.29 -8.51 19.27
N ASP A 56 19.46 -9.82 19.45
CA ASP A 56 18.88 -10.66 20.50
C ASP A 56 17.42 -10.31 20.87
N PRO A 57 16.51 -10.23 19.90
CA PRO A 57 15.16 -9.71 20.12
C PRO A 57 14.26 -10.71 20.85
N ASP A 58 13.28 -10.23 21.60
CA ASP A 58 12.19 -11.06 22.17
C ASP A 58 11.16 -11.43 21.09
N VAL A 59 10.94 -10.54 20.11
CA VAL A 59 10.01 -10.72 18.99
C VAL A 59 10.64 -10.32 17.67
N VAL A 60 10.37 -11.10 16.64
CA VAL A 60 10.66 -10.74 15.25
C VAL A 60 9.36 -10.31 14.58
N LEU A 61 9.27 -9.05 14.19
CA LEU A 61 8.17 -8.52 13.36
C LEU A 61 8.56 -8.59 11.89
N SER A 62 7.76 -9.28 11.08
CA SER A 62 8.01 -9.47 9.66
C SER A 62 6.92 -8.82 8.81
N VAL A 63 7.34 -7.93 7.90
CA VAL A 63 6.49 -7.21 6.94
C VAL A 63 6.72 -7.68 5.51
N HIS A 64 7.26 -8.89 5.31
CA HIS A 64 7.56 -9.40 3.97
C HIS A 64 7.21 -10.88 3.81
N PRO A 65 6.42 -11.28 2.78
CA PRO A 65 5.87 -12.63 2.64
C PRO A 65 6.92 -13.74 2.52
N LEU A 66 8.07 -13.46 1.91
CA LEU A 66 9.10 -14.47 1.67
C LEU A 66 9.94 -14.78 2.92
N LEU A 67 9.95 -13.90 3.93
CA LEU A 67 10.76 -14.07 5.13
C LEU A 67 10.06 -14.88 6.23
N ASN A 68 8.74 -14.84 6.30
CA ASN A 68 7.94 -15.41 7.40
C ASN A 68 8.25 -16.88 7.70
N HIS A 69 8.20 -17.73 6.67
CA HIS A 69 8.39 -19.18 6.85
C HIS A 69 9.83 -19.58 7.16
N VAL A 70 10.81 -18.86 6.61
CA VAL A 70 12.23 -19.11 6.90
C VAL A 70 12.51 -18.72 8.34
N THR A 71 12.08 -17.53 8.75
CA THR A 71 12.21 -17.04 10.15
C THR A 71 11.53 -17.99 11.12
N ALA A 72 10.26 -18.37 10.90
CA ALA A 72 9.56 -19.33 11.74
C ALA A 72 10.31 -20.66 11.91
N SER A 73 10.90 -21.17 10.80
CA SER A 73 11.70 -22.40 10.83
C SER A 73 12.98 -22.28 11.63
N MET A 74 13.56 -21.07 11.69
CA MET A 74 14.76 -20.79 12.49
C MET A 74 14.41 -20.67 13.96
N LEU A 75 13.41 -19.87 14.31
CA LEU A 75 13.00 -19.62 15.69
C LEU A 75 12.57 -20.90 16.42
N ARG A 76 11.92 -21.85 15.70
CA ARG A 76 11.56 -23.16 16.29
C ARG A 76 12.75 -24.03 16.68
N ARG A 77 13.95 -23.76 16.15
CA ARG A 77 15.18 -24.51 16.40
C ARG A 77 16.15 -23.73 17.27
N ASP A 78 15.74 -22.57 17.70
CA ASP A 78 16.55 -21.74 18.57
C ASP A 78 16.42 -22.21 20.01
N SER A 79 17.55 -22.18 20.76
CA SER A 79 17.54 -22.44 22.18
C SER A 79 16.79 -21.38 22.97
N ARG A 80 16.86 -20.12 22.53
CA ARG A 80 16.06 -19.04 23.07
C ARG A 80 14.71 -18.98 22.40
N ARG A 81 13.63 -19.00 23.18
CA ARG A 81 12.27 -18.79 22.68
C ARG A 81 12.05 -17.33 22.30
N ARG A 82 11.66 -17.09 21.06
CA ARG A 82 11.32 -15.77 20.51
C ARG A 82 10.00 -15.80 19.79
N GLY A 83 9.21 -14.72 19.91
CA GLY A 83 7.96 -14.57 19.19
C GLY A 83 8.16 -14.22 17.72
N LEU A 84 7.23 -14.63 16.88
CA LEU A 84 7.12 -14.22 15.48
C LEU A 84 5.78 -13.56 15.22
N MET A 85 5.81 -12.29 14.85
CA MET A 85 4.65 -11.53 14.39
C MET A 85 4.76 -11.25 12.89
N THR A 86 3.71 -11.53 12.14
CA THR A 86 3.61 -11.21 10.71
C THR A 86 2.60 -10.10 10.51
N VAL A 87 2.98 -9.02 9.82
CA VAL A 87 2.07 -7.93 9.44
C VAL A 87 1.85 -8.00 7.94
N VAL A 88 0.63 -8.37 7.54
CA VAL A 88 0.22 -8.49 6.14
C VAL A 88 -0.06 -7.10 5.58
N THR A 89 0.62 -6.74 4.49
CA THR A 89 0.46 -5.45 3.82
C THR A 89 -0.32 -5.53 2.51
N ASP A 90 -0.76 -6.72 2.09
CA ASP A 90 -1.70 -6.91 0.98
C ASP A 90 -3.14 -6.81 1.49
N LEU A 91 -3.99 -5.98 0.84
CA LEU A 91 -5.34 -5.70 1.33
C LEU A 91 -6.34 -6.85 1.15
N VAL A 92 -6.27 -7.57 0.02
CA VAL A 92 -7.28 -8.59 -0.36
C VAL A 92 -6.63 -9.90 -0.79
N ASP A 93 -5.92 -9.87 -1.92
CA ASP A 93 -5.33 -11.06 -2.53
C ASP A 93 -3.95 -11.34 -1.91
N ILE A 94 -3.93 -11.86 -0.66
CA ILE A 94 -2.67 -12.13 0.02
C ILE A 94 -1.93 -13.31 -0.61
N HIS A 95 -0.62 -13.18 -0.80
CA HIS A 95 0.23 -14.28 -1.23
C HIS A 95 0.34 -15.36 -0.14
N ARG A 96 0.51 -16.63 -0.53
CA ARG A 96 0.70 -17.77 0.40
C ARG A 96 1.83 -17.54 1.41
N GLY A 97 2.83 -16.77 1.04
CA GLY A 97 3.94 -16.38 1.93
C GLY A 97 3.53 -15.63 3.19
N TRP A 98 2.39 -14.93 3.15
CA TRP A 98 1.85 -14.26 4.32
C TRP A 98 1.23 -15.22 5.34
N ALA A 99 0.64 -16.32 4.88
CA ALA A 99 -0.06 -17.27 5.74
C ALA A 99 0.91 -18.20 6.46
N CYS A 100 1.70 -17.65 7.37
CA CYS A 100 2.64 -18.42 8.20
C CYS A 100 1.91 -19.01 9.42
N ARG A 101 1.49 -20.28 9.32
CA ARG A 101 0.81 -21.00 10.42
C ARG A 101 1.64 -21.10 11.71
N ALA A 102 2.93 -20.92 11.60
CA ALA A 102 3.87 -21.01 12.72
C ALA A 102 4.20 -19.64 13.35
N ALA A 103 3.63 -18.56 12.83
CA ALA A 103 3.69 -17.27 13.50
C ALA A 103 2.79 -17.28 14.75
N ASP A 104 3.21 -16.58 15.78
CA ASP A 104 2.46 -16.44 17.03
C ASP A 104 1.29 -15.47 16.85
N LEU A 105 1.50 -14.46 16.00
CA LEU A 105 0.48 -13.48 15.66
C LEU A 105 0.59 -13.09 14.18
N VAL A 106 -0.55 -13.05 13.49
CA VAL A 106 -0.68 -12.61 12.11
C VAL A 106 -1.67 -11.45 12.05
N VAL A 107 -1.14 -10.26 11.84
CA VAL A 107 -1.94 -9.05 11.65
C VAL A 107 -2.38 -8.95 10.22
N VAL A 108 -3.65 -8.66 10.01
CA VAL A 108 -4.26 -8.48 8.69
C VAL A 108 -4.96 -7.13 8.56
N PRO A 109 -4.95 -6.50 7.38
CA PRO A 109 -5.52 -5.17 7.20
C PRO A 109 -7.05 -5.16 7.04
N THR A 110 -7.62 -6.20 6.45
CA THR A 110 -9.04 -6.24 6.08
C THR A 110 -9.68 -7.57 6.42
N GLN A 111 -11.01 -7.63 6.37
CA GLN A 111 -11.76 -8.87 6.54
C GLN A 111 -11.48 -9.88 5.40
N GLU A 112 -11.24 -9.37 4.19
CA GLU A 112 -10.88 -10.19 3.02
C GLU A 112 -9.54 -10.88 3.22
N ALA A 113 -8.53 -10.13 3.68
CA ALA A 113 -7.21 -10.67 4.02
C ALA A 113 -7.29 -11.69 5.17
N GLU A 114 -8.13 -11.43 6.19
CA GLU A 114 -8.39 -12.37 7.28
C GLU A 114 -8.99 -13.69 6.77
N ARG A 115 -10.06 -13.59 5.96
CA ARG A 115 -10.68 -14.77 5.32
C ARG A 115 -9.68 -15.56 4.46
N ALA A 116 -8.82 -14.84 3.73
CA ALA A 116 -7.80 -15.45 2.90
C ALA A 116 -6.70 -16.16 3.74
N ALA A 117 -6.29 -15.60 4.87
CA ALA A 117 -5.35 -16.22 5.80
C ALA A 117 -5.93 -17.47 6.45
N ARG A 118 -7.19 -17.41 6.91
CA ARG A 118 -7.93 -18.56 7.45
C ARG A 118 -8.05 -19.71 6.46
N ARG A 119 -8.43 -19.44 5.21
CA ARG A 119 -8.48 -20.45 4.12
C ARG A 119 -7.12 -21.10 3.87
N ARG A 120 -6.02 -20.44 4.18
CA ARG A 120 -4.66 -20.96 4.10
C ARG A 120 -4.19 -21.64 5.39
N GLY A 121 -5.08 -21.78 6.38
CA GLY A 121 -4.87 -22.53 7.60
C GLY A 121 -4.15 -21.79 8.72
N VAL A 122 -4.17 -20.46 8.73
CA VAL A 122 -3.81 -19.70 9.92
C VAL A 122 -4.97 -19.83 10.92
N ALA A 123 -4.65 -20.21 12.17
CA ALA A 123 -5.64 -20.41 13.22
C ALA A 123 -6.27 -19.07 13.65
N ALA A 124 -7.54 -19.08 14.03
CA ALA A 124 -8.30 -17.88 14.32
C ALA A 124 -7.75 -17.10 15.54
N ASP A 125 -7.27 -17.83 16.54
CA ASP A 125 -6.65 -17.30 17.77
C ASP A 125 -5.30 -16.60 17.53
N ARG A 126 -4.72 -16.79 16.35
CA ARG A 126 -3.48 -16.12 15.92
C ARG A 126 -3.71 -14.98 14.94
N LEU A 127 -4.96 -14.72 14.54
CA LEU A 127 -5.31 -13.66 13.61
C LEU A 127 -5.89 -12.47 14.35
N VAL A 128 -5.38 -11.28 14.04
CA VAL A 128 -5.93 -10.02 14.51
C VAL A 128 -6.04 -9.04 13.35
N ARG A 129 -7.17 -8.32 13.27
CA ARG A 129 -7.41 -7.31 12.25
C ARG A 129 -7.21 -5.91 12.84
N LEU A 130 -6.03 -5.33 12.60
CA LEU A 130 -5.66 -4.00 13.09
C LEU A 130 -5.65 -2.93 11.99
N GLY A 131 -5.73 -3.32 10.73
CA GLY A 131 -5.62 -2.38 9.61
C GLY A 131 -4.27 -2.43 8.91
N LEU A 132 -4.15 -1.63 7.84
CA LEU A 132 -2.88 -1.41 7.15
C LEU A 132 -2.11 -0.30 7.88
N PRO A 133 -0.86 -0.51 8.29
CA PRO A 133 -0.07 0.54 8.92
C PRO A 133 0.25 1.64 7.91
N VAL A 134 -0.15 2.85 8.22
CA VAL A 134 0.18 4.09 7.53
C VAL A 134 0.80 5.08 8.51
N ASP A 135 1.53 6.07 8.00
CA ASP A 135 2.07 7.15 8.83
C ASP A 135 0.93 7.95 9.47
N LEU A 136 1.06 8.32 10.74
CA LEU A 136 0.04 9.08 11.49
C LEU A 136 -0.23 10.48 10.91
N ARG A 137 0.68 11.00 10.06
CA ARG A 137 0.46 12.24 9.33
C ARG A 137 -0.65 12.15 8.29
N PHE A 138 -1.00 10.93 7.82
CA PHE A 138 -2.19 10.69 7.00
C PHE A 138 -3.43 10.75 7.86
N ARG A 139 -4.09 11.88 7.85
CA ARG A 139 -5.29 12.22 8.61
C ARG A 139 -6.22 13.07 7.75
N PRO A 140 -7.50 13.17 8.07
CA PRO A 140 -8.39 14.12 7.43
C PRO A 140 -7.86 15.55 7.55
N ALA A 141 -8.12 16.35 6.54
CA ALA A 141 -7.82 17.77 6.58
C ALA A 141 -8.72 18.50 7.59
N SER A 142 -8.16 19.47 8.29
CA SER A 142 -8.93 20.41 9.12
C SER A 142 -9.65 21.44 8.23
N PRO A 143 -10.73 22.09 8.72
CA PRO A 143 -11.38 23.17 7.98
C PRO A 143 -10.38 24.26 7.57
N GLY A 144 -10.39 24.65 6.28
CA GLY A 144 -9.49 25.64 5.71
C GLY A 144 -8.08 25.14 5.35
N GLU A 145 -7.62 24.02 5.92
CA GLU A 145 -6.28 23.48 5.65
C GLU A 145 -6.03 23.16 4.16
N PRO A 146 -6.99 22.61 3.38
CA PRO A 146 -6.76 22.34 1.95
C PRO A 146 -6.41 23.60 1.15
N GLY A 147 -7.13 24.69 1.36
CA GLY A 147 -6.86 25.98 0.69
C GLY A 147 -5.49 26.57 1.06
N GLU A 148 -5.14 26.50 2.36
CA GLU A 148 -3.82 26.95 2.82
C GLU A 148 -2.68 26.11 2.18
N LEU A 149 -2.82 24.80 2.14
CA LEU A 149 -1.85 23.90 1.51
C LEU A 149 -1.73 24.17 0.00
N ARG A 150 -2.85 24.37 -0.70
CA ARG A 150 -2.86 24.75 -2.12
C ARG A 150 -2.08 26.06 -2.35
N ARG A 151 -2.36 27.09 -1.56
CA ARG A 151 -1.65 28.38 -1.64
C ARG A 151 -0.14 28.21 -1.43
N ARG A 152 0.28 27.42 -0.44
CA ARG A 152 1.71 27.09 -0.21
C ARG A 152 2.36 26.36 -1.38
N LEU A 153 1.59 25.57 -2.13
CA LEU A 153 2.03 24.87 -3.34
C LEU A 153 1.98 25.75 -4.61
N GLY A 154 1.55 27.02 -4.50
CA GLY A 154 1.37 27.90 -5.66
C GLY A 154 0.15 27.55 -6.51
N LEU A 155 -0.83 26.86 -5.94
CA LEU A 155 -2.09 26.49 -6.54
C LEU A 155 -3.22 27.45 -6.12
N ASP A 156 -4.29 27.46 -6.89
CA ASP A 156 -5.52 28.19 -6.56
C ASP A 156 -6.19 27.52 -5.34
N GLU A 157 -6.48 28.29 -4.29
CA GLU A 157 -7.00 27.79 -3.03
C GLU A 157 -8.44 27.27 -3.14
N ASP A 158 -9.24 27.84 -4.03
CA ASP A 158 -10.67 27.52 -4.22
C ASP A 158 -10.92 26.49 -5.31
N ARG A 159 -9.92 26.21 -6.15
CA ARG A 159 -10.08 25.27 -7.27
C ARG A 159 -9.94 23.83 -6.81
N SER A 160 -10.90 22.97 -7.21
CA SER A 160 -10.80 21.52 -6.97
C SER A 160 -9.46 20.96 -7.45
N THR A 161 -8.85 20.11 -6.66
CA THR A 161 -7.48 19.62 -6.90
C THR A 161 -7.46 18.10 -7.04
N VAL A 162 -6.88 17.61 -8.15
CA VAL A 162 -6.73 16.18 -8.46
C VAL A 162 -5.28 15.78 -8.29
N LEU A 163 -5.00 14.89 -7.33
CA LEU A 163 -3.67 14.30 -7.15
C LEU A 163 -3.52 13.07 -8.05
N VAL A 164 -2.54 13.09 -8.95
CA VAL A 164 -2.19 11.97 -9.83
C VAL A 164 -0.84 11.41 -9.43
N THR A 165 -0.78 10.13 -9.04
CA THR A 165 0.47 9.52 -8.59
C THR A 165 0.75 8.16 -9.23
N GLY A 166 1.99 7.97 -9.68
CA GLY A 166 2.52 6.70 -10.20
C GLY A 166 3.23 5.85 -9.13
N GLY A 167 3.05 6.17 -7.83
CA GLY A 167 3.83 5.59 -6.75
C GLY A 167 5.30 6.00 -6.79
N GLY A 168 6.12 5.49 -5.85
CA GLY A 168 7.53 5.91 -5.71
C GLY A 168 8.39 5.74 -6.96
N GLU A 169 7.96 4.91 -7.90
CA GLU A 169 8.67 4.65 -9.16
C GLU A 169 8.07 5.36 -10.39
N GLY A 170 7.00 6.14 -10.22
CA GLY A 170 6.35 6.88 -11.30
C GLY A 170 5.88 5.98 -12.46
N SER A 171 5.15 4.91 -12.13
CA SER A 171 4.65 3.92 -13.08
C SER A 171 3.14 4.04 -13.29
N GLY A 172 2.55 3.15 -14.09
CA GLY A 172 1.08 3.04 -14.20
C GLY A 172 0.42 4.00 -15.20
N GLY A 173 1.16 4.52 -16.19
CA GLY A 173 0.57 5.35 -17.25
C GLY A 173 0.35 6.81 -16.82
N LEU A 174 1.12 7.31 -15.85
CA LEU A 174 0.98 8.67 -15.30
C LEU A 174 0.94 9.76 -16.38
N LEU A 175 1.74 9.64 -17.45
CA LEU A 175 1.74 10.62 -18.54
C LEU A 175 0.36 10.75 -19.20
N ASP A 176 -0.24 9.61 -19.56
CA ASP A 176 -1.54 9.60 -20.25
C ASP A 176 -2.67 10.03 -19.32
N GLN A 177 -2.53 9.76 -18.03
CA GLN A 177 -3.48 10.22 -17.00
C GLN A 177 -3.42 11.76 -16.83
N VAL A 178 -2.21 12.33 -16.70
CA VAL A 178 -2.02 13.78 -16.60
C VAL A 178 -2.52 14.47 -17.86
N ARG A 179 -2.19 13.96 -19.05
CA ARG A 179 -2.71 14.51 -20.30
C ARG A 179 -4.23 14.47 -20.36
N ALA A 180 -4.84 13.34 -20.05
CA ALA A 180 -6.29 13.21 -20.02
C ALA A 180 -6.99 14.23 -19.11
N LEU A 181 -6.32 14.66 -18.04
CA LEU A 181 -6.88 15.60 -17.06
C LEU A 181 -6.42 17.03 -17.27
N SER A 182 -5.52 17.29 -18.24
CA SER A 182 -4.88 18.62 -18.37
C SER A 182 -4.72 19.11 -19.81
N ASP A 183 -4.99 18.28 -20.85
CA ASP A 183 -4.89 18.70 -22.26
C ASP A 183 -6.02 19.66 -22.71
N GLY A 184 -7.03 19.92 -21.87
CA GLY A 184 -8.10 20.90 -22.10
C GLY A 184 -8.32 21.79 -20.90
N PRO A 185 -9.15 22.87 -21.03
CA PRO A 185 -9.50 23.75 -19.93
C PRO A 185 -10.54 23.04 -19.02
N HIS A 186 -10.10 22.63 -17.85
CA HIS A 186 -10.97 21.98 -16.86
C HIS A 186 -11.18 22.86 -15.62
N PRO A 187 -12.30 22.69 -14.86
CA PRO A 187 -12.60 23.48 -13.67
C PRO A 187 -11.77 23.06 -12.44
N TRP A 188 -10.83 22.14 -12.58
CA TRP A 188 -9.91 21.68 -11.55
C TRP A 188 -8.46 22.06 -11.88
N GLN A 189 -7.58 21.76 -10.96
CA GLN A 189 -6.13 21.77 -11.13
C GLN A 189 -5.54 20.40 -10.77
N VAL A 190 -4.31 20.12 -11.22
CA VAL A 190 -3.68 18.81 -11.09
C VAL A 190 -2.37 18.91 -10.31
N ILE A 191 -2.14 18.00 -9.38
CA ILE A 191 -0.82 17.72 -8.80
C ILE A 191 -0.35 16.37 -9.35
N ALA A 192 0.74 16.38 -10.11
CA ALA A 192 1.32 15.19 -10.72
C ALA A 192 2.61 14.77 -10.00
N VAL A 193 2.59 13.65 -9.25
CA VAL A 193 3.76 13.15 -8.51
C VAL A 193 4.43 12.03 -9.29
N CYS A 194 5.61 12.32 -9.86
CA CYS A 194 6.39 11.41 -10.71
C CYS A 194 7.28 10.43 -9.91
N GLY A 195 7.40 10.60 -8.59
CA GLY A 195 8.32 9.81 -7.78
C GLY A 195 9.76 9.92 -8.28
N ARG A 196 10.51 8.82 -8.27
CA ARG A 196 11.90 8.78 -8.73
C ARG A 196 12.07 8.76 -10.25
N ASN A 197 10.98 8.94 -11.02
CA ASN A 197 11.01 8.93 -12.48
C ASN A 197 11.29 10.33 -13.05
N GLU A 198 12.53 10.79 -12.93
CA GLU A 198 12.94 12.11 -13.39
C GLU A 198 12.74 12.29 -14.90
N ARG A 199 12.90 11.23 -15.70
CA ARG A 199 12.63 11.29 -17.16
C ARG A 199 11.16 11.63 -17.43
N LEU A 200 10.24 11.05 -16.68
CA LEU A 200 8.82 11.34 -16.79
C LEU A 200 8.51 12.78 -16.33
N ARG A 201 9.09 13.22 -15.22
CA ARG A 201 8.94 14.60 -14.72
C ARG A 201 9.35 15.63 -15.77
N LEU A 202 10.55 15.47 -16.34
CA LEU A 202 11.04 16.37 -17.39
C LEU A 202 10.18 16.33 -18.65
N ARG A 203 9.59 15.17 -18.98
CA ARG A 203 8.66 15.06 -20.11
C ARG A 203 7.35 15.82 -19.86
N LEU A 204 6.78 15.70 -18.66
CA LEU A 204 5.57 16.44 -18.28
C LEU A 204 5.79 17.94 -18.24
N LEU A 205 6.92 18.42 -17.71
CA LEU A 205 7.27 19.85 -17.67
C LEU A 205 7.42 20.50 -19.06
N ARG A 206 7.60 19.71 -20.12
CA ARG A 206 7.72 20.20 -21.51
C ARG A 206 6.36 20.25 -22.23
N LEU A 207 5.31 19.76 -21.61
CA LEU A 207 3.97 19.81 -22.21
C LEU A 207 3.35 21.18 -21.99
N CYS A 208 2.63 21.66 -23.00
CA CYS A 208 1.76 22.81 -22.90
C CYS A 208 0.37 22.31 -22.43
N LEU A 209 0.19 22.23 -21.11
CA LEU A 209 -1.07 21.80 -20.50
C LEU A 209 -1.97 23.01 -20.27
N GLU A 210 -3.24 22.94 -20.63
CA GLU A 210 -4.20 24.04 -20.49
C GLU A 210 -4.73 24.12 -19.05
N THR A 211 -4.92 22.98 -18.39
CA THR A 211 -5.29 22.94 -16.97
C THR A 211 -4.05 23.17 -16.09
N PRO A 212 -4.12 24.05 -15.08
CA PRO A 212 -3.02 24.27 -14.17
C PRO A 212 -2.51 22.97 -13.54
N THR A 213 -1.25 22.65 -13.76
CA THR A 213 -0.65 21.37 -13.36
C THR A 213 0.69 21.57 -12.67
N LEU A 214 0.76 21.22 -11.37
CA LEU A 214 1.99 21.18 -10.59
C LEU A 214 2.67 19.83 -10.78
N VAL A 215 3.87 19.80 -11.37
CA VAL A 215 4.63 18.57 -11.63
C VAL A 215 5.76 18.41 -10.62
N LEU A 216 5.67 17.38 -9.77
CA LEU A 216 6.60 17.08 -8.70
C LEU A 216 7.41 15.79 -8.99
N GLY A 217 8.61 15.71 -8.45
CA GLY A 217 9.44 14.52 -8.41
C GLY A 217 9.07 13.58 -7.26
N PHE A 218 10.09 13.06 -6.58
CA PHE A 218 9.90 12.36 -5.31
C PHE A 218 9.63 13.37 -4.20
N VAL A 219 8.62 13.08 -3.38
CA VAL A 219 8.17 13.95 -2.29
C VAL A 219 8.16 13.19 -0.97
N ASP A 220 8.47 13.86 0.11
CA ASP A 220 8.39 13.34 1.48
C ASP A 220 7.09 13.77 2.18
N ASP A 221 6.41 14.79 1.64
CA ASP A 221 5.21 15.38 2.22
C ASP A 221 3.93 14.95 1.49
N MET A 222 3.84 13.66 1.12
CA MET A 222 2.64 13.08 0.52
C MET A 222 1.37 13.31 1.37
N PRO A 223 1.41 13.28 2.72
CA PRO A 223 0.26 13.63 3.55
C PRO A 223 -0.32 15.01 3.25
N ASP A 224 0.52 16.02 3.01
CA ASP A 224 0.08 17.38 2.69
C ASP A 224 -0.56 17.45 1.31
N LEU A 225 0.00 16.74 0.33
CA LEU A 225 -0.56 16.67 -1.03
C LEU A 225 -1.93 16.00 -1.05
N LEU A 226 -2.12 14.94 -0.26
CA LEU A 226 -3.42 14.29 -0.11
C LEU A 226 -4.44 15.22 0.56
N ARG A 227 -4.05 15.95 1.60
CA ARG A 227 -4.95 16.93 2.26
C ARG A 227 -5.26 18.15 1.38
N ALA A 228 -4.34 18.56 0.50
CA ALA A 228 -4.57 19.61 -0.47
C ALA A 228 -5.54 19.20 -1.61
N SER A 229 -5.83 17.89 -1.74
CA SER A 229 -6.54 17.36 -2.88
C SER A 229 -7.97 16.93 -2.56
N ASP A 230 -8.82 16.91 -3.59
CA ASP A 230 -10.20 16.43 -3.53
C ASP A 230 -10.36 15.01 -4.08
N LEU A 231 -9.49 14.60 -4.99
CA LEU A 231 -9.46 13.24 -5.55
C LEU A 231 -8.04 12.71 -5.64
N ALA A 232 -7.85 11.42 -5.36
CA ALA A 232 -6.63 10.69 -5.64
C ALA A 232 -6.79 9.81 -6.89
N VAL A 233 -5.88 9.96 -7.85
CA VAL A 233 -5.83 9.15 -9.08
C VAL A 233 -4.55 8.35 -9.10
N GLY A 234 -4.64 7.03 -9.33
CA GLY A 234 -3.44 6.22 -9.41
C GLY A 234 -3.67 4.72 -9.50
N LYS A 235 -2.60 3.96 -9.24
CA LYS A 235 -2.60 2.51 -9.23
C LYS A 235 -3.26 1.98 -7.94
N ALA A 236 -3.90 0.80 -8.00
CA ALA A 236 -4.53 0.12 -6.86
C ALA A 236 -3.52 -0.46 -5.85
N GLY A 237 -2.47 0.30 -5.51
CA GLY A 237 -1.48 -0.10 -4.52
C GLY A 237 -2.04 -0.06 -3.09
N PRO A 238 -1.73 -1.05 -2.23
CA PRO A 238 -2.28 -1.11 -0.86
C PRO A 238 -1.90 0.13 -0.04
N GLY A 239 -0.66 0.62 -0.12
CA GLY A 239 -0.22 1.82 0.60
C GLY A 239 -1.03 3.06 0.19
N ALA A 240 -1.11 3.36 -1.11
CA ALA A 240 -1.85 4.51 -1.62
C ALA A 240 -3.35 4.46 -1.25
N ILE A 241 -3.95 3.25 -1.26
CA ILE A 241 -5.34 3.07 -0.80
C ILE A 241 -5.44 3.35 0.70
N GLY A 242 -4.55 2.82 1.53
CA GLY A 242 -4.54 3.06 2.98
C GLY A 242 -4.37 4.54 3.33
N GLU A 243 -3.47 5.23 2.63
CA GLU A 243 -3.21 6.66 2.77
C GLU A 243 -4.43 7.51 2.38
N ALA A 244 -5.06 7.18 1.25
CA ALA A 244 -6.28 7.86 0.79
C ALA A 244 -7.47 7.61 1.74
N LEU A 245 -7.64 6.39 2.24
CA LEU A 245 -8.67 6.09 3.26
C LEU A 245 -8.43 6.90 4.54
N ALA A 246 -7.18 6.95 5.03
CA ALA A 246 -6.84 7.67 6.26
C ALA A 246 -7.05 9.18 6.14
N THR A 247 -6.95 9.74 4.95
CA THR A 247 -7.25 11.16 4.67
C THR A 247 -8.72 11.41 4.30
N GLY A 248 -9.53 10.35 4.15
CA GLY A 248 -10.90 10.46 3.69
C GLY A 248 -11.01 10.90 2.22
N LEU A 249 -10.02 10.58 1.38
CA LEU A 249 -9.95 11.05 0.02
C LEU A 249 -10.53 10.02 -0.95
N PRO A 250 -11.58 10.35 -1.74
CA PRO A 250 -12.09 9.47 -2.79
C PRO A 250 -11.03 9.16 -3.86
N MET A 251 -11.12 7.97 -4.45
CA MET A 251 -10.10 7.45 -5.35
C MET A 251 -10.64 7.15 -6.74
N VAL A 252 -9.83 7.42 -7.79
CA VAL A 252 -10.02 6.87 -9.12
C VAL A 252 -8.84 5.97 -9.46
N LEU A 253 -9.05 4.68 -9.42
CA LEU A 253 -8.02 3.70 -9.76
C LEU A 253 -7.92 3.53 -11.27
N THR A 254 -6.71 3.62 -11.81
CA THR A 254 -6.44 3.56 -13.25
C THR A 254 -5.76 2.26 -13.68
N SER A 255 -5.08 1.61 -12.76
CA SER A 255 -4.36 0.37 -13.04
C SER A 255 -4.16 -0.45 -11.76
N TYR A 256 -3.72 -1.69 -11.92
CA TYR A 256 -3.34 -2.57 -10.83
C TYR A 256 -2.23 -3.53 -11.27
N LEU A 257 -1.50 -4.06 -10.33
CA LEU A 257 -0.51 -5.10 -10.58
C LEU A 257 -1.22 -6.46 -10.66
N PRO A 258 -1.18 -7.14 -11.83
CA PRO A 258 -1.86 -8.43 -12.00
C PRO A 258 -1.44 -9.46 -10.94
N GLY A 259 -2.42 -10.25 -10.47
CA GLY A 259 -2.21 -11.25 -9.42
C GLY A 259 -2.26 -10.71 -8.00
N GLN A 260 -1.70 -9.54 -7.74
CA GLN A 260 -1.56 -9.00 -6.38
C GLN A 260 -2.62 -7.94 -6.04
N GLU A 261 -2.96 -7.05 -6.98
CA GLU A 261 -3.76 -5.86 -6.68
C GLU A 261 -5.17 -5.88 -7.30
N ARG A 262 -5.53 -6.94 -8.02
CA ARG A 262 -6.87 -7.03 -8.63
C ARG A 262 -7.99 -7.00 -7.59
N GLY A 263 -7.78 -7.63 -6.44
CA GLY A 263 -8.70 -7.58 -5.32
C GLY A 263 -8.88 -6.19 -4.73
N ASN A 264 -7.82 -5.37 -4.77
CA ASN A 264 -7.86 -4.00 -4.26
C ASN A 264 -8.82 -3.12 -5.09
N VAL A 265 -8.89 -3.33 -6.42
CA VAL A 265 -9.88 -2.66 -7.27
C VAL A 265 -11.30 -3.01 -6.80
N ARG A 266 -11.59 -4.31 -6.61
CA ARG A 266 -12.91 -4.75 -6.11
C ARG A 266 -13.22 -4.21 -4.72
N PHE A 267 -12.22 -4.15 -3.84
CA PHE A 267 -12.36 -3.57 -2.51
C PHE A 267 -12.76 -2.10 -2.58
N VAL A 268 -12.04 -1.28 -3.33
CA VAL A 268 -12.31 0.16 -3.46
C VAL A 268 -13.66 0.43 -4.10
N THR A 269 -14.00 -0.26 -5.20
CA THR A 269 -15.27 -0.05 -5.91
C THR A 269 -16.45 -0.64 -5.13
N GLY A 270 -16.31 -1.83 -4.57
CA GLY A 270 -17.35 -2.51 -3.81
C GLY A 270 -17.68 -1.85 -2.47
N SER A 271 -16.68 -1.19 -1.84
CA SER A 271 -16.90 -0.40 -0.62
C SER A 271 -17.42 1.00 -0.90
N GLY A 272 -17.54 1.41 -2.17
CA GLY A 272 -18.03 2.72 -2.54
C GLY A 272 -17.11 3.87 -2.12
N VAL A 273 -15.77 3.65 -2.08
CA VAL A 273 -14.78 4.67 -1.73
C VAL A 273 -13.98 5.15 -2.94
N GLY A 274 -14.30 4.64 -4.14
CA GLY A 274 -13.65 5.05 -5.38
C GLY A 274 -14.22 4.36 -6.60
N ARG A 275 -13.65 4.70 -7.75
CA ARG A 275 -14.01 4.17 -9.06
C ARG A 275 -12.82 3.51 -9.74
N TYR A 276 -13.08 2.68 -10.74
CA TYR A 276 -12.06 2.09 -11.61
C TYR A 276 -12.22 2.60 -13.04
N ALA A 277 -11.23 3.35 -13.52
CA ALA A 277 -11.25 4.02 -14.82
C ALA A 277 -9.88 3.84 -15.53
N PRO A 278 -9.65 2.67 -16.17
CA PRO A 278 -8.32 2.33 -16.71
C PRO A 278 -7.97 3.03 -18.04
N ARG A 279 -8.94 3.65 -18.71
CA ARG A 279 -8.73 4.35 -19.98
C ARG A 279 -8.79 5.87 -19.79
N PRO A 280 -7.99 6.67 -20.52
CA PRO A 280 -7.96 8.13 -20.38
C PRO A 280 -9.35 8.78 -20.45
N ALA A 281 -10.18 8.42 -21.41
CA ALA A 281 -11.53 8.96 -21.53
C ALA A 281 -12.44 8.57 -20.34
N ALA A 282 -12.31 7.35 -19.82
CA ALA A 282 -13.05 6.91 -18.63
C ALA A 282 -12.57 7.63 -17.37
N LEU A 283 -11.25 7.91 -17.28
CA LEU A 283 -10.67 8.69 -16.19
C LEU A 283 -11.22 10.11 -16.20
N LEU A 284 -11.19 10.78 -17.34
CA LEU A 284 -11.74 12.12 -17.50
C LEU A 284 -13.22 12.18 -17.09
N ALA A 285 -14.03 11.25 -17.59
CA ALA A 285 -15.44 11.16 -17.24
C ALA A 285 -15.66 10.92 -15.73
N ALA A 286 -14.88 10.04 -15.12
CA ALA A 286 -15.00 9.74 -13.69
C ALA A 286 -14.62 10.94 -12.81
N VAL A 287 -13.57 11.69 -13.16
CA VAL A 287 -13.15 12.90 -12.44
C VAL A 287 -14.17 14.02 -12.63
N SER A 288 -14.63 14.25 -13.87
CA SER A 288 -15.65 15.27 -14.16
C SER A 288 -16.94 15.02 -13.38
N ASP A 289 -17.40 13.77 -13.32
CA ASP A 289 -18.63 13.43 -12.60
C ASP A 289 -18.44 13.56 -11.07
N LEU A 290 -17.32 13.10 -10.51
CA LEU A 290 -17.07 13.19 -9.07
C LEU A 290 -16.89 14.62 -8.56
N LEU A 291 -16.35 15.52 -9.38
CA LEU A 291 -16.16 16.94 -9.03
C LEU A 291 -17.31 17.84 -9.45
N ALA A 292 -18.35 17.30 -10.14
CA ALA A 292 -19.51 18.07 -10.50
C ALA A 292 -20.34 18.45 -9.27
N THR A 293 -20.85 19.68 -9.23
CA THR A 293 -21.70 20.16 -8.14
C THR A 293 -22.93 19.28 -7.91
N SER A 294 -23.48 18.71 -9.00
CA SER A 294 -24.60 17.76 -8.93
C SER A 294 -24.27 16.45 -8.20
N SER A 295 -23.02 16.10 -8.08
CA SER A 295 -22.53 14.88 -7.41
C SER A 295 -22.06 15.10 -5.99
N ALA A 296 -22.20 16.30 -5.41
CA ALA A 296 -21.65 16.66 -4.11
C ALA A 296 -22.08 15.71 -2.98
N ALA A 297 -23.35 15.28 -2.95
CA ALA A 297 -23.86 14.34 -1.95
C ALA A 297 -23.17 12.97 -2.06
N ALA A 298 -23.04 12.43 -3.27
CA ALA A 298 -22.37 11.15 -3.52
C ALA A 298 -20.87 11.22 -3.20
N TYR A 299 -20.23 12.36 -3.48
CA TYR A 299 -18.85 12.61 -3.10
C TYR A 299 -18.64 12.60 -1.57
N LEU A 300 -19.51 13.32 -0.82
CA LEU A 300 -19.47 13.35 0.64
C LEU A 300 -19.71 11.96 1.26
N GLU A 301 -20.64 11.20 0.69
CA GLU A 301 -20.86 9.81 1.12
C GLU A 301 -19.64 8.94 0.88
N MET A 302 -18.97 9.09 -0.26
CA MET A 302 -17.73 8.37 -0.59
C MET A 302 -16.61 8.72 0.42
N ARG A 303 -16.49 9.98 0.80
CA ARG A 303 -15.56 10.43 1.86
C ARG A 303 -15.88 9.81 3.21
N SER A 304 -17.14 9.83 3.63
CA SER A 304 -17.58 9.23 4.91
C SER A 304 -17.23 7.76 4.97
N ARG A 305 -17.54 7.01 3.91
CA ARG A 305 -17.20 5.58 3.80
C ARG A 305 -15.68 5.33 3.85
N ALA A 306 -14.88 6.21 3.24
CA ALA A 306 -13.43 6.10 3.31
C ALA A 306 -12.93 6.23 4.76
N LEU A 307 -13.44 7.20 5.51
CA LEU A 307 -13.09 7.40 6.92
C LEU A 307 -13.57 6.25 7.82
N GLU A 308 -14.74 5.68 7.57
CA GLU A 308 -15.25 4.50 8.30
C GLU A 308 -14.35 3.26 8.12
N LEU A 309 -13.81 3.08 6.92
CA LEU A 309 -12.89 1.98 6.62
C LEU A 309 -11.46 2.23 7.10
N ALA A 310 -11.09 3.48 7.29
CA ALA A 310 -9.76 3.87 7.73
C ALA A 310 -9.42 3.28 9.11
N ARG A 311 -8.14 2.99 9.30
CA ARG A 311 -7.56 2.59 10.58
C ARG A 311 -6.29 3.41 10.83
N PRO A 312 -6.42 4.72 11.11
CA PRO A 312 -5.26 5.61 11.22
C PRO A 312 -4.32 5.23 12.35
N GLY A 313 -4.83 4.59 13.42
CA GLY A 313 -4.07 4.08 14.55
C GLY A 313 -3.38 2.73 14.31
N ALA A 314 -3.55 2.09 13.14
CA ALA A 314 -3.08 0.72 12.89
C ALA A 314 -1.59 0.51 13.21
N ALA A 315 -0.73 1.48 12.90
CA ALA A 315 0.70 1.37 13.21
C ALA A 315 0.98 1.31 14.72
N LEU A 316 0.25 2.08 15.52
CA LEU A 316 0.35 2.08 16.98
C LEU A 316 -0.23 0.80 17.59
N ASP A 317 -1.38 0.35 17.09
CA ASP A 317 -2.01 -0.89 17.56
C ASP A 317 -1.13 -2.11 17.26
N ILE A 318 -0.49 -2.13 16.08
CA ILE A 318 0.49 -3.14 15.70
C ILE A 318 1.72 -3.11 16.61
N ALA A 319 2.23 -1.93 16.93
CA ALA A 319 3.35 -1.76 17.85
C ALA A 319 2.99 -2.24 19.26
N ALA A 320 1.81 -1.89 19.77
CA ALA A 320 1.31 -2.36 21.06
C ALA A 320 1.20 -3.89 21.10
N ALA A 321 0.59 -4.52 20.09
CA ALA A 321 0.50 -5.97 19.99
C ALA A 321 1.88 -6.66 19.92
N CYS A 322 2.86 -6.01 19.28
CA CYS A 322 4.24 -6.51 19.23
C CYS A 322 4.91 -6.46 20.63
N LEU A 323 4.73 -5.36 21.36
CA LEU A 323 5.25 -5.21 22.73
C LEU A 323 4.62 -6.21 23.70
N GLU A 324 3.31 -6.43 23.62
CA GLU A 324 2.61 -7.45 24.42
C GLU A 324 3.12 -8.87 24.13
N LEU A 325 3.34 -9.19 22.86
CA LEU A 325 3.92 -10.47 22.46
C LEU A 325 5.34 -10.60 23.03
N GLY A 326 6.15 -9.54 22.98
CA GLY A 326 7.50 -9.50 23.53
C GLY A 326 7.52 -9.73 25.04
N ALA A 327 6.62 -9.08 25.79
CA ALA A 327 6.49 -9.25 27.22
C ALA A 327 6.20 -10.71 27.61
N ARG A 328 5.29 -11.39 26.88
CA ARG A 328 4.99 -12.82 27.09
C ARG A 328 6.21 -13.72 26.91
N TYR A 329 7.03 -13.49 25.88
CA TYR A 329 8.23 -14.28 25.62
C TYR A 329 9.34 -14.00 26.62
N ARG A 330 9.48 -12.76 27.09
CA ARG A 330 10.44 -12.36 28.13
C ARG A 330 10.12 -13.03 29.46
N ALA A 331 8.87 -12.98 29.89
CA ALA A 331 8.42 -13.63 31.11
C ALA A 331 8.65 -15.17 31.07
N ALA A 332 8.32 -15.82 29.96
CA ALA A 332 8.55 -17.25 29.79
C ALA A 332 10.05 -17.64 29.83
N SER A 333 10.94 -16.75 29.37
CA SER A 333 12.39 -16.98 29.42
C SER A 333 12.98 -16.82 30.80
N GLN A 334 12.38 -16.05 31.70
CA GLN A 334 12.79 -15.88 33.09
C GLN A 334 12.39 -17.07 33.97
N VAL A 335 11.27 -17.70 33.70
CA VAL A 335 10.79 -18.89 34.44
C VAL A 335 11.59 -20.16 34.08
N SER A 336 12.23 -20.17 32.93
CA SER A 336 13.00 -21.32 32.42
C SER A 336 14.51 -21.29 32.82
N ARG A 337 14.94 -20.26 33.54
CA ARG A 337 16.26 -20.13 34.13
C ARG A 337 16.21 -20.45 35.61
#